data_b588161df5427ad140d79597bcd49e27
#
_entry.id   b588161df5427ad140d79597bcd49e27
#
_cell.length_a   1.000
_cell.length_b   1.000
_cell.length_c   1.000
_cell.angle_alpha   90.00
_cell.angle_beta   90.00
_cell.angle_gamma   90.00
#
_symmetry.space_group_name_H-M   'P 1'
#
loop_
_entity.id
_entity.type
_entity.pdbx_description
1 polymer ?
#
loop_
_entity_poly.entity_id
_entity_poly.type
_entity_poly.pdbx_seq_one_letter_code
_entity_poly.pdbx_strand_id
1 'polypeptide(L)'
;GDVNVIIKSIDKDNKRIELCTPALEEIDEIWNNIHLYYDVDKSYKGNVISYEDDQLWVQLEEGIEASINKNEMSWTNSSLIIPETFSCGTPINVFITHIDKSKRKIIASVKRLTPNPWETAEASISVGSTCIVKVIDRKEKVLIVETQDSFHLIGRIKLSEISWFPLKPNEEPQIGWKLEAKVMVFQPEKYVLKLSVRQLQEDPWNSLYIGAKVNGTIQTRTDSAFINVQLENKLLAKT
;
A
#
# COMPACT_ATOMS: atom_id res chain seq x y z
N GLY A 1 25.93 -41.73 9.29
CA GLY A 1 25.40 -41.44 10.62
C GLY A 1 24.09 -42.16 10.81
N ASP A 2 23.77 -42.56 12.00
CA ASP A 2 22.54 -43.28 12.35
C ASP A 2 21.39 -42.28 12.46
N VAL A 3 20.22 -42.63 11.93
CA VAL A 3 18.99 -41.81 11.99
C VAL A 3 17.89 -42.67 12.59
N ASN A 4 17.20 -42.14 13.60
CA ASN A 4 16.01 -42.77 14.12
C ASN A 4 14.83 -42.52 13.19
N VAL A 5 14.17 -43.60 12.76
CA VAL A 5 13.02 -43.55 11.84
C VAL A 5 11.87 -44.37 12.36
N ILE A 6 10.66 -43.98 12.06
CA ILE A 6 9.42 -44.66 12.35
C ILE A 6 8.87 -45.24 11.06
N ILE A 7 8.39 -46.47 11.11
CA ILE A 7 7.75 -47.10 9.95
C ILE A 7 6.31 -46.59 9.88
N LYS A 8 6.00 -45.79 8.81
CA LYS A 8 4.68 -45.21 8.59
C LYS A 8 3.71 -46.17 7.89
N SER A 9 4.21 -46.92 6.93
CA SER A 9 3.42 -47.95 6.23
C SER A 9 4.30 -49.06 5.68
N ILE A 10 3.72 -50.24 5.52
CA ILE A 10 4.36 -51.40 4.91
C ILE A 10 3.44 -51.93 3.81
N ASP A 11 3.86 -51.79 2.55
CA ASP A 11 3.22 -52.40 1.41
C ASP A 11 3.98 -53.71 1.05
N LYS A 12 3.41 -54.85 1.51
CA LYS A 12 4.03 -56.19 1.33
C LYS A 12 4.00 -56.64 -0.13
N ASP A 13 2.99 -56.20 -0.87
CA ASP A 13 2.79 -56.66 -2.25
C ASP A 13 3.80 -55.99 -3.17
N ASN A 14 4.07 -54.70 -2.95
CA ASN A 14 5.05 -53.92 -3.75
C ASN A 14 6.43 -53.85 -3.07
N LYS A 15 6.63 -54.55 -1.93
CA LYS A 15 7.87 -54.52 -1.14
C LYS A 15 8.36 -53.11 -0.80
N ARG A 16 7.47 -52.24 -0.46
CA ARG A 16 7.78 -50.86 -0.08
C ARG A 16 7.54 -50.63 1.40
N ILE A 17 8.47 -49.92 2.03
CA ILE A 17 8.35 -49.45 3.40
C ILE A 17 8.44 -47.93 3.35
N GLU A 18 7.44 -47.25 3.90
CA GLU A 18 7.45 -45.79 4.07
C GLU A 18 7.96 -45.52 5.49
N LEU A 19 8.97 -44.64 5.57
CA LEU A 19 9.60 -44.24 6.80
C LEU A 19 9.30 -42.77 7.06
N CYS A 20 9.17 -42.39 8.33
CA CYS A 20 9.10 -41.01 8.75
C CYS A 20 10.06 -40.79 9.92
N THR A 21 10.51 -39.55 10.12
CA THR A 21 11.23 -39.19 11.35
C THR A 21 10.24 -38.83 12.45
N PRO A 22 10.59 -38.99 13.77
CA PRO A 22 9.72 -38.59 14.87
C PRO A 22 9.20 -37.13 14.72
N ALA A 23 10.05 -36.22 14.30
CA ALA A 23 9.68 -34.83 14.08
C ALA A 23 8.59 -34.66 12.98
N LEU A 24 8.63 -35.48 11.92
CA LEU A 24 7.59 -35.45 10.87
C LEU A 24 6.26 -36.05 11.37
N GLU A 25 6.29 -37.01 12.26
CA GLU A 25 5.08 -37.59 12.85
C GLU A 25 4.39 -36.58 13.78
N GLU A 26 5.16 -35.87 14.60
CA GLU A 26 4.64 -34.77 15.43
C GLU A 26 4.01 -33.64 14.58
N ILE A 27 4.65 -33.26 13.48
CA ILE A 27 4.10 -32.28 12.52
C ILE A 27 2.80 -32.79 11.89
N ASP A 28 2.75 -34.08 11.49
CA ASP A 28 1.55 -34.71 10.94
C ASP A 28 0.39 -34.69 11.97
N GLU A 29 0.67 -34.96 13.24
CA GLU A 29 -0.31 -34.90 14.34
C GLU A 29 -0.84 -33.47 14.54
N ILE A 30 0.05 -32.45 14.54
CA ILE A 30 -0.35 -31.05 14.67
C ILE A 30 -1.27 -30.66 13.52
N TRP A 31 -0.90 -31.00 12.26
CA TRP A 31 -1.76 -30.70 11.11
C TRP A 31 -3.08 -31.45 11.12
N ASN A 32 -3.13 -32.67 11.65
CA ASN A 32 -4.37 -33.42 11.81
C ASN A 32 -5.32 -32.78 12.83
N ASN A 33 -4.76 -32.12 13.82
CA ASN A 33 -5.48 -31.47 14.91
C ASN A 33 -5.26 -29.95 14.95
N ILE A 34 -4.97 -29.33 13.82
CA ILE A 34 -4.52 -27.94 13.74
C ILE A 34 -5.45 -26.95 14.45
N HIS A 35 -6.75 -27.22 14.47
CA HIS A 35 -7.77 -26.43 15.14
C HIS A 35 -7.68 -26.44 16.70
N LEU A 36 -6.90 -27.37 17.30
CA LEU A 36 -6.62 -27.36 18.73
C LEU A 36 -5.46 -26.45 19.11
N TYR A 37 -4.58 -26.15 18.15
CA TYR A 37 -3.38 -25.35 18.34
C TYR A 37 -3.56 -23.91 17.82
N TYR A 38 -4.25 -23.76 16.71
CA TYR A 38 -4.41 -22.48 16.02
C TYR A 38 -5.86 -22.21 15.63
N ASP A 39 -6.34 -21.05 16.04
CA ASP A 39 -7.65 -20.53 15.65
C ASP A 39 -7.52 -19.42 14.61
N VAL A 40 -8.47 -19.37 13.70
CA VAL A 40 -8.68 -18.21 12.83
C VAL A 40 -9.13 -17.03 13.69
N ASP A 41 -8.79 -15.81 13.29
CA ASP A 41 -9.07 -14.56 13.97
C ASP A 41 -8.40 -14.39 15.34
N LYS A 42 -7.31 -15.14 15.59
CA LYS A 42 -6.44 -14.95 16.76
C LYS A 42 -5.00 -14.60 16.37
N SER A 43 -4.29 -13.99 17.32
CA SER A 43 -2.90 -13.61 17.15
C SER A 43 -1.95 -14.61 17.80
N TYR A 44 -0.85 -14.90 17.13
CA TYR A 44 0.20 -15.80 17.56
C TYR A 44 1.57 -15.16 17.39
N LYS A 45 2.55 -15.62 18.16
CA LYS A 45 3.95 -15.22 18.01
C LYS A 45 4.64 -16.19 17.07
N GLY A 46 5.57 -15.66 16.26
CA GLY A 46 6.42 -16.46 15.40
C GLY A 46 7.73 -15.75 15.14
N ASN A 47 8.60 -16.37 14.35
CA ASN A 47 9.87 -15.80 13.91
C ASN A 47 9.92 -15.72 12.39
N VAL A 48 10.42 -14.62 11.86
CA VAL A 48 10.58 -14.46 10.42
C VAL A 48 11.58 -15.49 9.88
N ILE A 49 11.21 -16.20 8.82
CA ILE A 49 12.07 -17.15 8.12
C ILE A 49 12.71 -16.47 6.90
N SER A 50 11.88 -15.96 6.00
CA SER A 50 12.30 -15.33 4.75
C SER A 50 11.23 -14.37 4.22
N TYR A 51 11.66 -13.53 3.26
CA TYR A 51 10.77 -12.74 2.44
C TYR A 51 11.10 -13.01 0.96
N GLU A 52 10.17 -13.66 0.27
CA GLU A 52 10.32 -14.07 -1.12
C GLU A 52 8.99 -13.93 -1.86
N ASP A 53 9.03 -13.55 -3.12
CA ASP A 53 7.85 -13.45 -4.01
C ASP A 53 6.69 -12.62 -3.42
N ASP A 54 7.00 -11.46 -2.81
CA ASP A 54 6.03 -10.59 -2.14
C ASP A 54 5.27 -11.27 -0.98
N GLN A 55 5.86 -12.33 -0.38
CA GLN A 55 5.35 -13.04 0.79
C GLN A 55 6.39 -13.08 1.90
N LEU A 56 5.95 -12.81 3.12
CA LEU A 56 6.73 -13.00 4.34
C LEU A 56 6.36 -14.38 4.92
N TRP A 57 7.38 -15.19 5.18
CA TRP A 57 7.26 -16.49 5.81
C TRP A 57 7.64 -16.38 7.28
N VAL A 58 6.76 -16.89 8.14
CA VAL A 58 6.90 -16.82 9.59
C VAL A 58 6.73 -18.22 10.17
N GLN A 59 7.72 -18.67 10.92
CA GLN A 59 7.66 -19.92 11.68
C GLN A 59 6.89 -19.67 12.97
N LEU A 60 5.79 -20.36 13.18
CA LEU A 60 5.01 -20.33 14.41
C LEU A 60 5.57 -21.35 15.41
N GLU A 61 5.77 -22.58 14.97
CA GLU A 61 6.44 -23.67 15.66
C GLU A 61 7.27 -24.47 14.67
N GLU A 62 8.06 -25.42 15.14
CA GLU A 62 8.89 -26.27 14.27
C GLU A 62 7.99 -27.04 13.28
N GLY A 63 8.22 -26.79 11.97
CA GLY A 63 7.44 -27.38 10.89
C GLY A 63 6.06 -26.76 10.64
N ILE A 64 5.68 -25.69 11.36
CA ILE A 64 4.43 -24.96 11.16
C ILE A 64 4.74 -23.52 10.76
N GLU A 65 4.42 -23.20 9.51
CA GLU A 65 4.72 -21.91 8.91
C GLU A 65 3.44 -21.17 8.48
N ALA A 66 3.46 -19.87 8.64
CA ALA A 66 2.43 -18.96 8.13
C ALA A 66 2.99 -18.08 7.02
N SER A 67 2.20 -17.88 5.96
CA SER A 67 2.52 -16.94 4.87
C SER A 67 1.72 -15.67 5.02
N ILE A 68 2.39 -14.52 4.83
CA ILE A 68 1.80 -13.20 4.90
C ILE A 68 2.07 -12.49 3.58
N ASN A 69 1.02 -12.19 2.84
CA ASN A 69 1.16 -11.43 1.60
C ASN A 69 1.57 -9.99 1.90
N LYS A 70 2.32 -9.37 1.02
CA LYS A 70 2.76 -7.98 1.08
C LYS A 70 1.63 -7.00 1.45
N ASN A 71 0.43 -7.19 0.88
CA ASN A 71 -0.73 -6.34 1.18
C ASN A 71 -1.34 -6.56 2.57
N GLU A 72 -0.91 -7.62 3.26
CA GLU A 72 -1.32 -7.95 4.63
C GLU A 72 -0.30 -7.53 5.69
N MET A 73 0.79 -6.85 5.30
CA MET A 73 1.83 -6.39 6.21
C MET A 73 1.51 -5.03 6.81
N SER A 74 0.90 -4.11 6.05
CA SER A 74 0.57 -2.76 6.51
C SER A 74 -0.71 -2.26 5.87
N TRP A 75 -1.45 -1.41 6.60
CA TRP A 75 -2.60 -0.68 6.09
C TRP A 75 -2.22 0.46 5.13
N THR A 76 -1.03 1.04 5.30
CA THR A 76 -0.69 2.31 4.66
C THR A 76 0.46 2.19 3.66
N ASN A 77 1.49 1.41 3.95
CA ASN A 77 2.66 1.37 3.07
C ASN A 77 3.37 0.02 3.07
N SER A 78 2.90 -0.89 2.25
CA SER A 78 3.52 -2.20 2.09
C SER A 78 4.87 -2.18 1.36
N SER A 79 5.17 -1.11 0.60
CA SER A 79 6.36 -1.06 -0.26
C SER A 79 7.64 -0.65 0.46
N LEU A 80 7.54 0.12 1.55
CA LEU A 80 8.70 0.69 2.24
C LEU A 80 9.13 -0.09 3.49
N ILE A 81 8.29 -0.99 3.99
CA ILE A 81 8.49 -1.60 5.32
C ILE A 81 9.26 -2.93 5.27
N ILE A 82 9.33 -3.60 4.11
CA ILE A 82 9.54 -5.05 4.07
C ILE A 82 10.99 -5.51 4.20
N PRO A 83 12.00 -4.99 3.48
CA PRO A 83 13.34 -5.58 3.54
C PRO A 83 14.12 -5.27 4.82
N GLU A 84 13.90 -4.10 5.42
CA GLU A 84 14.71 -3.61 6.55
C GLU A 84 14.12 -3.97 7.92
N THR A 85 12.80 -4.12 7.99
CA THR A 85 12.09 -4.33 9.27
C THR A 85 11.95 -5.81 9.65
N PHE A 86 11.96 -6.71 8.67
CA PHE A 86 11.71 -8.15 8.88
C PHE A 86 12.94 -9.01 8.51
N SER A 87 14.01 -8.88 9.29
CA SER A 87 15.18 -9.76 9.14
C SER A 87 14.86 -11.17 9.62
N CYS A 88 15.50 -12.19 9.01
CA CYS A 88 15.39 -13.57 9.42
C CYS A 88 15.70 -13.73 10.92
N GLY A 89 14.89 -14.50 11.64
CA GLY A 89 14.98 -14.70 13.08
C GLY A 89 14.30 -13.62 13.93
N THR A 90 13.79 -12.55 13.33
CA THR A 90 13.08 -11.48 14.06
C THR A 90 11.74 -12.01 14.62
N PRO A 91 11.47 -11.86 15.92
CA PRO A 91 10.17 -12.24 16.49
C PRO A 91 9.09 -11.28 16.01
N ILE A 92 7.94 -11.84 15.61
CA ILE A 92 6.80 -11.09 15.09
C ILE A 92 5.49 -11.66 15.61
N ASN A 93 4.51 -10.81 15.86
CA ASN A 93 3.14 -11.24 16.07
C ASN A 93 2.40 -11.27 14.72
N VAL A 94 1.59 -12.29 14.53
CA VAL A 94 0.79 -12.47 13.32
C VAL A 94 -0.65 -12.79 13.68
N PHE A 95 -1.60 -12.33 12.89
CA PHE A 95 -3.03 -12.60 13.03
C PHE A 95 -3.44 -13.63 11.99
N ILE A 96 -3.89 -14.80 12.39
CA ILE A 96 -4.27 -15.87 11.45
C ILE A 96 -5.62 -15.52 10.81
N THR A 97 -5.63 -15.47 9.49
CA THR A 97 -6.83 -15.15 8.70
C THR A 97 -7.46 -16.37 8.07
N HIS A 98 -6.67 -17.40 7.79
CA HIS A 98 -7.16 -18.63 7.16
C HIS A 98 -6.23 -19.80 7.44
N ILE A 99 -6.81 -21.00 7.61
CA ILE A 99 -6.09 -22.25 7.78
C ILE A 99 -6.63 -23.24 6.74
N ASP A 100 -5.77 -23.68 5.83
CA ASP A 100 -6.05 -24.75 4.87
C ASP A 100 -5.35 -26.03 5.32
N LYS A 101 -6.08 -26.90 6.01
CA LYS A 101 -5.57 -28.19 6.51
C LYS A 101 -5.13 -29.10 5.36
N SER A 102 -5.86 -29.09 4.24
CA SER A 102 -5.59 -29.99 3.11
C SER A 102 -4.27 -29.67 2.41
N LYS A 103 -3.93 -28.37 2.35
CA LYS A 103 -2.68 -27.87 1.77
C LYS A 103 -1.59 -27.60 2.80
N ARG A 104 -1.87 -27.85 4.08
CA ARG A 104 -0.97 -27.52 5.20
C ARG A 104 -0.48 -26.07 5.11
N LYS A 105 -1.41 -25.14 4.95
CA LYS A 105 -1.09 -23.72 4.76
C LYS A 105 -1.85 -22.86 5.75
N ILE A 106 -1.11 -22.00 6.46
CA ILE A 106 -1.66 -20.93 7.29
C ILE A 106 -1.42 -19.60 6.56
N ILE A 107 -2.47 -18.80 6.45
CA ILE A 107 -2.39 -17.44 5.93
C ILE A 107 -2.62 -16.49 7.09
N ALA A 108 -1.73 -15.51 7.21
CA ALA A 108 -1.76 -14.57 8.31
C ALA A 108 -1.64 -13.11 7.82
N SER A 109 -1.86 -12.17 8.74
CA SER A 109 -1.81 -10.74 8.53
C SER A 109 -1.11 -10.06 9.69
N VAL A 110 -0.27 -9.09 9.43
CA VAL A 110 0.31 -8.20 10.44
C VAL A 110 -0.58 -6.97 10.63
N LYS A 111 -1.11 -6.42 9.54
CA LYS A 111 -1.94 -5.21 9.59
C LYS A 111 -3.18 -5.37 10.47
N ARG A 112 -3.78 -6.57 10.54
CA ARG A 112 -4.96 -6.85 11.36
C ARG A 112 -4.70 -6.86 12.87
N LEU A 113 -3.43 -6.78 13.30
CA LEU A 113 -3.08 -6.58 14.71
C LEU A 113 -3.41 -5.16 15.20
N THR A 114 -3.60 -4.22 14.29
CA THR A 114 -3.95 -2.82 14.57
C THR A 114 -5.28 -2.45 13.93
N PRO A 115 -6.05 -1.54 14.54
CA PRO A 115 -7.27 -1.02 13.91
C PRO A 115 -6.99 -0.48 12.51
N ASN A 116 -7.97 -0.62 11.62
CA ASN A 116 -7.86 -0.08 10.27
C ASN A 116 -7.88 1.46 10.29
N PRO A 117 -6.79 2.15 9.93
CA PRO A 117 -6.75 3.61 9.97
C PRO A 117 -7.67 4.26 8.94
N TRP A 118 -8.05 3.55 7.88
CA TRP A 118 -8.98 4.07 6.87
C TRP A 118 -10.40 4.22 7.41
N GLU A 119 -10.86 3.27 8.22
CA GLU A 119 -12.17 3.33 8.89
C GLU A 119 -12.19 4.41 9.97
N THR A 120 -11.10 4.50 10.74
CA THR A 120 -10.99 5.51 11.80
C THR A 120 -10.90 6.93 11.23
N ALA A 121 -10.24 7.09 10.09
CA ALA A 121 -10.10 8.37 9.40
C ALA A 121 -11.41 8.89 8.78
N GLU A 122 -12.41 8.02 8.55
CA GLU A 122 -13.69 8.41 7.96
C GLU A 122 -14.41 9.50 8.76
N ALA A 123 -14.24 9.51 10.08
CA ALA A 123 -14.79 10.54 10.94
C ALA A 123 -14.08 11.91 10.81
N SER A 124 -12.83 11.93 10.32
CA SER A 124 -11.97 13.12 10.30
C SER A 124 -11.68 13.64 8.90
N ILE A 125 -11.66 12.75 7.91
CA ILE A 125 -11.35 13.09 6.52
C ILE A 125 -12.63 13.04 5.69
N SER A 126 -13.00 14.17 5.10
CA SER A 126 -14.16 14.28 4.21
C SER A 126 -13.77 14.89 2.86
N VAL A 127 -14.56 14.58 1.83
CA VAL A 127 -14.39 15.22 0.51
C VAL A 127 -14.57 16.73 0.66
N GLY A 128 -13.62 17.49 0.12
CA GLY A 128 -13.57 18.95 0.24
C GLY A 128 -12.74 19.47 1.42
N SER A 129 -12.42 18.66 2.43
CA SER A 129 -11.49 19.05 3.50
C SER A 129 -10.04 19.17 2.98
N THR A 130 -9.21 19.87 3.74
CA THR A 130 -7.77 20.03 3.44
C THR A 130 -6.93 19.22 4.42
N CYS A 131 -5.82 18.70 3.94
CA CYS A 131 -4.84 18.01 4.77
C CYS A 131 -3.41 18.31 4.29
N ILE A 132 -2.46 18.17 5.20
CA ILE A 132 -1.03 18.25 4.88
C ILE A 132 -0.56 16.84 4.51
N VAL A 133 0.15 16.73 3.39
CA VAL A 133 0.70 15.48 2.89
C VAL A 133 2.19 15.63 2.59
N LYS A 134 2.92 14.54 2.70
CA LYS A 134 4.33 14.43 2.32
C LYS A 134 4.46 13.56 1.08
N VAL A 135 5.21 14.01 0.09
CA VAL A 135 5.52 13.21 -1.11
C VAL A 135 6.50 12.10 -0.70
N ILE A 136 6.11 10.84 -0.91
CA ILE A 136 6.92 9.67 -0.55
C ILE A 136 7.45 8.91 -1.78
N ASP A 137 6.76 9.02 -2.93
CA ASP A 137 7.19 8.41 -4.19
C ASP A 137 6.61 9.18 -5.39
N ARG A 138 7.20 8.99 -6.56
CA ARG A 138 6.77 9.59 -7.81
C ARG A 138 6.74 8.55 -8.93
N LYS A 139 5.60 8.42 -9.59
CA LYS A 139 5.41 7.54 -10.75
C LYS A 139 4.93 8.38 -11.91
N GLU A 140 5.75 8.50 -12.98
CA GLU A 140 5.45 9.27 -14.20
C GLU A 140 4.63 10.57 -13.98
N LYS A 141 3.28 10.44 -13.97
CA LYS A 141 2.32 11.56 -13.86
C LYS A 141 1.56 11.63 -12.53
N VAL A 142 1.98 10.83 -11.54
CA VAL A 142 1.29 10.73 -10.24
C VAL A 142 2.30 10.80 -9.10
N LEU A 143 2.02 11.66 -8.13
CA LEU A 143 2.71 11.68 -6.85
C LEU A 143 1.99 10.73 -5.88
N ILE A 144 2.76 9.91 -5.20
CA ILE A 144 2.30 9.13 -4.06
C ILE A 144 2.63 9.94 -2.82
N VAL A 145 1.64 10.17 -1.99
CA VAL A 145 1.76 11.02 -0.81
C VAL A 145 1.22 10.31 0.42
N GLU A 146 1.73 10.71 1.57
CA GLU A 146 1.29 10.21 2.87
C GLU A 146 0.72 11.38 3.68
N THR A 147 -0.45 11.21 4.27
CA THR A 147 -1.03 12.23 5.16
C THR A 147 -0.16 12.39 6.41
N GLN A 148 -0.02 13.62 6.88
CA GLN A 148 0.83 13.95 8.05
C GLN A 148 -0.01 14.07 9.33
N ASP A 149 -1.14 13.39 9.37
CA ASP A 149 -1.99 13.20 10.54
C ASP A 149 -1.64 11.87 11.26
N SER A 150 -2.42 11.50 12.26
CA SER A 150 -2.25 10.26 13.02
C SER A 150 -2.57 8.98 12.22
N PHE A 151 -3.17 9.10 11.04
CA PHE A 151 -3.61 7.96 10.24
C PHE A 151 -2.57 7.49 9.23
N HIS A 152 -1.67 8.38 8.78
CA HIS A 152 -0.62 8.09 7.80
C HIS A 152 -1.14 7.43 6.51
N LEU A 153 -2.28 7.91 6.00
CA LEU A 153 -2.91 7.33 4.82
C LEU A 153 -2.12 7.63 3.56
N ILE A 154 -2.09 6.65 2.66
CA ILE A 154 -1.48 6.82 1.35
C ILE A 154 -2.49 7.38 0.35
N GLY A 155 -2.18 8.54 -0.18
CA GLY A 155 -2.96 9.22 -1.21
C GLY A 155 -2.22 9.37 -2.52
N ARG A 156 -2.94 9.85 -3.53
CA ARG A 156 -2.41 10.11 -4.87
C ARG A 156 -2.79 11.50 -5.34
N ILE A 157 -1.82 12.22 -5.91
CA ILE A 157 -2.02 13.51 -6.57
C ILE A 157 -1.53 13.37 -8.01
N LYS A 158 -2.38 13.61 -9.01
CA LYS A 158 -1.92 13.71 -10.39
C LYS A 158 -1.09 14.99 -10.55
N LEU A 159 -0.04 14.98 -11.36
CA LEU A 159 0.75 16.19 -11.63
C LEU A 159 -0.11 17.33 -12.19
N SER A 160 -1.15 17.00 -12.96
CA SER A 160 -2.14 17.98 -13.42
C SER A 160 -3.01 18.59 -12.31
N GLU A 161 -3.02 17.98 -11.12
CA GLU A 161 -3.73 18.46 -9.92
C GLU A 161 -2.84 19.29 -8.98
N ILE A 162 -1.59 19.58 -9.36
CA ILE A 162 -0.68 20.42 -8.59
C ILE A 162 -0.93 21.90 -8.88
N SER A 163 -1.09 22.26 -10.15
CA SER A 163 -1.27 23.65 -10.58
C SER A 163 -2.27 23.73 -11.73
N TRP A 164 -2.94 24.88 -11.86
CA TRP A 164 -3.74 25.26 -13.02
C TRP A 164 -2.87 25.55 -14.25
N PHE A 165 -1.58 25.85 -14.04
CA PHE A 165 -0.63 26.23 -15.07
C PHE A 165 0.47 25.18 -15.23
N PRO A 166 1.11 25.10 -16.42
CA PRO A 166 2.27 24.28 -16.62
C PRO A 166 3.36 24.61 -15.59
N LEU A 167 3.85 23.60 -14.89
CA LEU A 167 4.94 23.72 -13.94
C LEU A 167 6.28 23.68 -14.65
N LYS A 168 7.22 24.48 -14.20
CA LYS A 168 8.62 24.32 -14.59
C LYS A 168 9.21 23.11 -13.87
N PRO A 169 10.26 22.46 -14.41
CA PRO A 169 10.85 21.29 -13.79
C PRO A 169 11.29 21.48 -12.33
N ASN A 170 11.72 22.69 -11.96
CA ASN A 170 12.12 23.04 -10.59
C ASN A 170 10.94 23.37 -9.66
N GLU A 171 9.74 23.53 -10.19
CA GLU A 171 8.50 23.80 -9.44
C GLU A 171 7.71 22.52 -9.18
N GLU A 172 8.10 21.40 -9.82
CA GLU A 172 7.47 20.11 -9.60
C GLU A 172 7.84 19.56 -8.22
N PRO A 173 6.85 19.12 -7.43
CA PRO A 173 7.10 18.57 -6.10
C PRO A 173 8.06 17.38 -6.13
N GLN A 174 9.06 17.41 -5.25
CA GLN A 174 10.05 16.36 -5.09
C GLN A 174 9.72 15.47 -3.88
N ILE A 175 10.29 14.26 -3.85
CA ILE A 175 10.17 13.35 -2.71
C ILE A 175 10.65 14.05 -1.44
N GLY A 176 9.88 13.93 -0.37
CA GLY A 176 10.13 14.59 0.91
C GLY A 176 9.40 15.93 1.10
N TRP A 177 8.89 16.55 0.02
CA TRP A 177 8.16 17.82 0.14
C TRP A 177 6.83 17.64 0.84
N LYS A 178 6.50 18.62 1.67
CA LYS A 178 5.18 18.72 2.30
C LYS A 178 4.31 19.66 1.47
N LEU A 179 3.09 19.23 1.21
CA LEU A 179 2.09 19.97 0.43
C LEU A 179 0.79 20.02 1.23
N GLU A 180 0.11 21.15 1.16
CA GLU A 180 -1.28 21.22 1.52
C GLU A 180 -2.12 20.79 0.32
N ALA A 181 -3.13 19.95 0.53
CA ALA A 181 -3.95 19.41 -0.53
C ALA A 181 -5.41 19.24 -0.10
N LYS A 182 -6.33 19.46 -1.03
CA LYS A 182 -7.76 19.26 -0.85
C LYS A 182 -8.15 17.83 -1.18
N VAL A 183 -8.97 17.23 -0.36
CA VAL A 183 -9.50 15.88 -0.56
C VAL A 183 -10.56 15.91 -1.66
N MET A 184 -10.31 15.20 -2.76
CA MET A 184 -11.20 15.10 -3.91
C MET A 184 -12.03 13.82 -3.89
N VAL A 185 -11.44 12.72 -3.45
CA VAL A 185 -12.08 11.42 -3.31
C VAL A 185 -11.52 10.74 -2.07
N PHE A 186 -12.41 10.25 -1.21
CA PHE A 186 -12.09 9.42 -0.08
C PHE A 186 -13.02 8.21 -0.07
N GLN A 187 -12.46 7.01 -0.24
CA GLN A 187 -13.19 5.74 -0.26
C GLN A 187 -12.43 4.75 0.62
N PRO A 188 -12.72 4.71 1.93
CA PRO A 188 -12.00 3.86 2.88
C PRO A 188 -12.10 2.37 2.55
N GLU A 189 -13.24 1.91 2.07
CA GLU A 189 -13.48 0.51 1.68
C GLU A 189 -12.62 0.04 0.50
N LYS A 190 -12.12 0.98 -0.32
CA LYS A 190 -11.24 0.71 -1.47
C LYS A 190 -9.80 1.17 -1.25
N TYR A 191 -9.50 1.71 -0.07
CA TYR A 191 -8.19 2.30 0.24
C TYR A 191 -7.79 3.38 -0.78
N VAL A 192 -8.75 4.23 -1.18
CA VAL A 192 -8.55 5.27 -2.20
C VAL A 192 -8.66 6.65 -1.60
N LEU A 193 -7.56 7.40 -1.64
CA LEU A 193 -7.48 8.83 -1.32
C LEU A 193 -6.90 9.56 -2.52
N LYS A 194 -7.71 10.45 -3.16
CA LYS A 194 -7.25 11.32 -4.24
C LYS A 194 -7.30 12.76 -3.77
N LEU A 195 -6.24 13.49 -4.06
CA LEU A 195 -6.02 14.83 -3.56
C LEU A 195 -5.67 15.78 -4.71
N SER A 196 -5.89 17.06 -4.48
CA SER A 196 -5.55 18.14 -5.42
C SER A 196 -4.99 19.34 -4.66
N VAL A 197 -3.86 19.86 -5.12
CA VAL A 197 -3.27 21.11 -4.64
C VAL A 197 -3.92 22.30 -5.36
N ARG A 198 -4.14 22.19 -6.67
CA ARG A 198 -4.72 23.27 -7.47
C ARG A 198 -6.11 23.69 -7.00
N GLN A 199 -6.89 22.76 -6.43
CA GLN A 199 -8.23 23.03 -5.91
C GLN A 199 -8.25 23.81 -4.59
N LEU A 200 -7.08 24.15 -4.03
CA LEU A 200 -6.95 25.12 -2.94
C LEU A 200 -7.06 26.57 -3.45
N GLN A 201 -6.85 26.78 -4.74
CA GLN A 201 -6.96 28.06 -5.40
C GLN A 201 -8.23 28.10 -6.25
N GLU A 202 -8.75 29.30 -6.47
CA GLU A 202 -9.86 29.48 -7.40
C GLU A 202 -9.45 29.06 -8.81
N ASP A 203 -10.40 28.46 -9.53
CA ASP A 203 -10.20 28.11 -10.93
C ASP A 203 -10.09 29.41 -11.75
N PRO A 204 -8.96 29.66 -12.41
CA PRO A 204 -8.75 30.89 -13.18
C PRO A 204 -9.73 31.04 -14.37
N TRP A 205 -10.39 29.96 -14.80
CA TRP A 205 -11.41 30.00 -15.84
C TRP A 205 -12.76 30.53 -15.34
N ASN A 206 -13.06 30.43 -14.04
CA ASN A 206 -14.33 30.89 -13.47
C ASN A 206 -14.52 32.41 -13.56
N SER A 207 -13.45 33.17 -13.72
CA SER A 207 -13.49 34.63 -13.91
C SER A 207 -13.78 35.08 -15.35
N LEU A 208 -13.83 34.12 -16.29
CA LEU A 208 -14.00 34.42 -17.73
C LEU A 208 -15.43 34.11 -18.17
N TYR A 209 -16.01 35.04 -18.88
CA TYR A 209 -17.30 34.88 -19.58
C TYR A 209 -17.28 35.59 -20.94
N ILE A 210 -18.14 35.15 -21.84
CA ILE A 210 -18.23 35.74 -23.19
C ILE A 210 -18.61 37.22 -23.10
N GLY A 211 -17.78 38.11 -23.68
CA GLY A 211 -17.97 39.55 -23.63
C GLY A 211 -17.19 40.24 -22.49
N ALA A 212 -16.50 39.49 -21.60
CA ALA A 212 -15.62 40.09 -20.61
C ALA A 212 -14.46 40.86 -21.26
N LYS A 213 -14.19 42.06 -20.76
CA LYS A 213 -12.98 42.81 -21.12
C LYS A 213 -11.88 42.41 -20.13
N VAL A 214 -10.80 41.84 -20.64
CA VAL A 214 -9.66 41.36 -19.85
C VAL A 214 -8.39 42.02 -20.36
N ASN A 215 -7.47 42.32 -19.45
CA ASN A 215 -6.15 42.80 -19.82
C ASN A 215 -5.22 41.61 -20.06
N GLY A 216 -4.28 41.78 -20.96
CA GLY A 216 -3.30 40.73 -21.26
C GLY A 216 -2.02 41.29 -21.82
N THR A 217 -0.94 40.55 -21.71
CA THR A 217 0.39 40.88 -22.23
C THR A 217 0.72 40.00 -23.42
N ILE A 218 1.12 40.58 -24.52
CA ILE A 218 1.57 39.85 -25.71
C ILE A 218 2.89 39.13 -25.36
N GLN A 219 2.91 37.79 -25.43
CA GLN A 219 4.08 36.98 -25.14
C GLN A 219 4.93 36.72 -26.38
N THR A 220 4.32 36.31 -27.47
CA THR A 220 5.02 36.00 -28.72
C THR A 220 4.13 36.29 -29.90
N ARG A 221 4.76 36.80 -30.97
CA ARG A 221 4.17 36.88 -32.31
C ARG A 221 4.64 35.65 -33.07
N THR A 222 3.74 34.77 -33.45
CA THR A 222 4.07 33.68 -34.39
C THR A 222 3.97 34.23 -35.81
N ASP A 223 4.79 33.76 -36.75
CA ASP A 223 4.81 34.18 -38.18
C ASP A 223 3.50 33.94 -38.94
N SER A 224 2.60 33.18 -38.37
CA SER A 224 1.20 33.02 -38.77
C SER A 224 0.33 33.98 -37.96
N ALA A 225 -0.66 34.59 -38.59
CA ALA A 225 -1.61 35.63 -38.14
C ALA A 225 -2.15 35.57 -36.69
N PHE A 226 -1.52 34.79 -35.78
CA PHE A 226 -1.95 34.58 -34.41
C PHE A 226 -0.98 35.23 -33.42
N ILE A 227 -1.54 35.81 -32.37
CA ILE A 227 -0.81 36.40 -31.26
C ILE A 227 -1.14 35.62 -29.99
N ASN A 228 -0.12 35.17 -29.26
CA ASN A 228 -0.31 34.59 -27.94
C ASN A 228 -0.34 35.71 -26.90
N VAL A 229 -1.44 35.80 -26.18
CA VAL A 229 -1.68 36.82 -25.13
C VAL A 229 -1.78 36.09 -23.79
N GLN A 230 -0.96 36.47 -22.83
CA GLN A 230 -1.10 36.06 -21.46
C GLN A 230 -2.03 37.02 -20.74
N LEU A 231 -3.15 36.54 -20.25
CA LEU A 231 -4.12 37.29 -19.45
C LEU A 231 -3.58 37.55 -18.05
N GLU A 232 -4.15 38.52 -17.32
CA GLU A 232 -3.77 38.85 -15.94
C GLU A 232 -3.91 37.66 -14.99
N ASN A 233 -4.88 36.78 -15.23
CA ASN A 233 -5.07 35.52 -14.51
C ASN A 233 -4.12 34.39 -14.98
N LYS A 234 -3.05 34.70 -15.68
CA LYS A 234 -2.00 33.82 -16.24
C LYS A 234 -2.46 32.85 -17.32
N LEU A 235 -3.70 32.86 -17.76
CA LEU A 235 -4.15 32.03 -18.86
C LEU A 235 -3.56 32.52 -20.17
N LEU A 236 -3.27 31.58 -21.08
CA LEU A 236 -2.82 31.87 -22.44
C LEU A 236 -4.01 31.87 -23.40
N ALA A 237 -4.26 32.97 -24.03
CA ALA A 237 -5.24 33.14 -25.12
C ALA A 237 -4.51 33.23 -26.47
N LYS A 238 -5.18 32.75 -27.50
CA LYS A 238 -4.70 32.85 -28.89
C LYS A 238 -5.74 33.60 -29.70
N THR A 239 -5.31 34.63 -30.40
CA THR A 239 -6.18 35.40 -31.31
C THR A 239 -5.74 35.21 -32.73
#